data_aeef6b31f9794c809b1249d8012fdd46
#
_entry.id   aeef6b31f9794c809b1249d8012fdd46
#
_cell.length_a   1.000
_cell.length_b   1.000
_cell.length_c   1.000
_cell.angle_alpha   90.00
_cell.angle_beta   90.00
_cell.angle_gamma   90.00
#
_symmetry.space_group_name_H-M   'P 1'
#
loop_
_entity.id
_entity.type
_entity.pdbx_description
1 polymer ?
#
loop_
_entity_poly.entity_id
_entity_poly.type
_entity_poly.pdbx_seq_one_letter_code
_entity_poly.pdbx_strand_id
1 'polypeptide(L)'
;MEKITFTQLKEELFHEKMDNGLEVYILPKSGFNKSFATFTTNYGSIDNHFKPLNETEFSKVPDGIAHFLEHKLFEKEDGDVFQQFSKQGASANAFTSFTRTAYLFSSTSDFERNLTTLIDFVQDPYFSEKTVEKEKGIIGQEINMYDDNSDWRLYFGTIANMYHKHPVKIDIAGTVESIAGITKDMLYECYNTFYHPSNMLLFVVGPVDVESTMKLIRDNQNDKGYNEQPAVERKFDEEPEIVAKDKEVLRMNVQTPKVMLGIKAINVNQSGLQLLKRELATNIYLEMLFGKSSPLHEELYEEGLIDQSFSYDYTQEQGFGFALIGGDSAKPDELTESLFGILQKSKAGTGLNEESLQRTIKKKIGSFLRSLNSPEYIANQFTRYAFNDMNLFDVVSVLEKLTIEDIREVAKDLISDERMTVCQVLPK
;
A
#
# COMPACT_ATOMS: atom_id res chain seq x y z
N MET A 1 -0.94 -21.12 -19.32
CA MET A 1 0.10 -20.74 -18.33
C MET A 1 1.35 -20.31 -19.07
N GLU A 2 1.85 -19.12 -18.79
CA GLU A 2 3.08 -18.54 -19.34
C GLU A 2 4.20 -18.61 -18.29
N LYS A 3 5.44 -18.86 -18.73
CA LYS A 3 6.64 -18.81 -17.89
C LYS A 3 7.45 -17.56 -18.23
N ILE A 4 7.64 -16.68 -17.27
CA ILE A 4 8.42 -15.45 -17.36
C ILE A 4 9.75 -15.66 -16.62
N THR A 5 10.89 -15.43 -17.29
CA THR A 5 12.22 -15.65 -16.71
C THR A 5 12.95 -14.33 -16.50
N PHE A 6 13.35 -14.07 -15.28
CA PHE A 6 14.16 -12.92 -14.86
C PHE A 6 15.61 -13.35 -14.64
N THR A 7 16.39 -13.40 -15.72
CA THR A 7 17.73 -13.97 -15.75
C THR A 7 18.68 -13.33 -14.72
N GLN A 8 18.62 -12.00 -14.54
CA GLN A 8 19.46 -11.27 -13.60
C GLN A 8 19.22 -11.69 -12.15
N LEU A 9 17.97 -11.95 -11.78
CA LEU A 9 17.57 -12.35 -10.43
C LEU A 9 17.52 -13.86 -10.24
N LYS A 10 17.64 -14.64 -11.33
CA LYS A 10 17.44 -16.09 -11.36
C LYS A 10 16.07 -16.51 -10.85
N GLU A 11 15.05 -15.75 -11.19
CA GLU A 11 13.67 -16.01 -10.83
C GLU A 11 12.87 -16.48 -12.03
N GLU A 12 11.94 -17.39 -11.78
CA GLU A 12 10.99 -17.90 -12.77
C GLU A 12 9.59 -17.72 -12.22
N LEU A 13 8.81 -16.85 -12.86
CA LEU A 13 7.42 -16.56 -12.50
C LEU A 13 6.49 -17.25 -13.50
N PHE A 14 5.48 -17.92 -12.99
CA PHE A 14 4.45 -18.53 -13.81
C PHE A 14 3.17 -17.72 -13.67
N HIS A 15 2.57 -17.38 -14.82
CA HIS A 15 1.40 -16.52 -14.90
C HIS A 15 0.29 -17.19 -15.73
N GLU A 16 -0.93 -17.01 -15.29
CA GLU A 16 -2.11 -17.38 -16.04
C GLU A 16 -3.27 -16.43 -15.73
N LYS A 17 -3.85 -15.84 -16.77
CA LYS A 17 -5.16 -15.21 -16.67
C LYS A 17 -6.21 -16.27 -16.94
N MET A 18 -7.13 -16.47 -16.02
CA MET A 18 -8.20 -17.44 -16.13
C MET A 18 -9.39 -16.91 -16.95
N ASP A 19 -10.26 -17.78 -17.41
CA ASP A 19 -11.44 -17.44 -18.22
C ASP A 19 -12.42 -16.51 -17.48
N ASN A 20 -12.40 -16.53 -16.15
CA ASN A 20 -13.18 -15.63 -15.30
C ASN A 20 -12.49 -14.29 -15.01
N GLY A 21 -11.32 -14.04 -15.61
CA GLY A 21 -10.54 -12.83 -15.48
C GLY A 21 -9.56 -12.80 -14.30
N LEU A 22 -9.51 -13.84 -13.45
CA LEU A 22 -8.56 -13.90 -12.34
C LEU A 22 -7.12 -13.99 -12.83
N GLU A 23 -6.28 -13.08 -12.33
CA GLU A 23 -4.84 -13.11 -12.55
C GLU A 23 -4.15 -13.97 -11.50
N VAL A 24 -3.47 -15.04 -11.93
CA VAL A 24 -2.78 -15.97 -11.05
C VAL A 24 -1.30 -15.97 -11.33
N TYR A 25 -0.50 -15.76 -10.28
CA TYR A 25 0.95 -15.78 -10.32
C TYR A 25 1.50 -16.80 -9.33
N ILE A 26 2.44 -17.63 -9.79
CA ILE A 26 3.14 -18.62 -8.95
C ILE A 26 4.64 -18.42 -9.08
N LEU A 27 5.32 -18.15 -7.96
CA LEU A 27 6.77 -18.04 -7.86
C LEU A 27 7.33 -19.21 -7.04
N PRO A 28 7.78 -20.30 -7.68
CA PRO A 28 8.37 -21.43 -6.97
C PRO A 28 9.72 -21.05 -6.35
N LYS A 29 9.89 -21.30 -5.06
CA LYS A 29 11.11 -21.02 -4.27
C LYS A 29 11.51 -22.27 -3.48
N SER A 30 12.19 -23.20 -4.12
CA SER A 30 12.57 -24.48 -3.53
C SER A 30 13.47 -24.37 -2.27
N GLY A 31 14.18 -23.25 -2.10
CA GLY A 31 15.00 -22.97 -0.92
C GLY A 31 14.24 -22.38 0.27
N PHE A 32 12.95 -22.14 0.16
CA PHE A 32 12.13 -21.61 1.24
C PHE A 32 11.50 -22.74 2.07
N ASN A 33 11.32 -22.49 3.38
CA ASN A 33 10.66 -23.42 4.29
C ASN A 33 9.16 -23.12 4.47
N LYS A 34 8.71 -21.96 4.00
CA LYS A 34 7.32 -21.52 4.10
C LYS A 34 6.74 -21.25 2.73
N SER A 35 5.50 -21.63 2.54
CA SER A 35 4.66 -21.14 1.46
C SER A 35 3.86 -19.95 1.96
N PHE A 36 3.62 -19.00 1.05
CA PHE A 36 2.84 -17.81 1.30
C PHE A 36 1.90 -17.57 0.10
N ALA A 37 0.66 -17.26 0.37
CA ALA A 37 -0.29 -16.89 -0.67
C ALA A 37 -1.07 -15.64 -0.27
N THR A 38 -1.32 -14.76 -1.26
CA THR A 38 -2.24 -13.62 -1.12
C THR A 38 -3.33 -13.71 -2.16
N PHE A 39 -4.56 -13.49 -1.74
CA PHE A 39 -5.69 -13.29 -2.63
C PHE A 39 -6.18 -11.85 -2.42
N THR A 40 -5.93 -10.99 -3.40
CA THR A 40 -6.02 -9.55 -3.26
C THR A 40 -7.02 -8.99 -4.26
N THR A 41 -7.91 -8.13 -3.78
CA THR A 41 -8.80 -7.34 -4.64
C THR A 41 -8.21 -5.95 -4.87
N ASN A 42 -8.37 -5.43 -6.09
CA ASN A 42 -8.09 -4.04 -6.44
C ASN A 42 -9.23 -3.15 -5.92
N TYR A 43 -9.34 -3.07 -4.60
CA TYR A 43 -10.34 -2.33 -3.84
C TYR A 43 -9.75 -1.88 -2.51
N GLY A 44 -9.71 -0.59 -2.28
CA GLY A 44 -9.18 -0.01 -1.05
C GLY A 44 -10.04 1.12 -0.52
N SER A 45 -9.51 1.83 0.48
CA SER A 45 -10.27 2.88 1.18
C SER A 45 -10.64 4.08 0.30
N ILE A 46 -9.94 4.30 -0.82
CA ILE A 46 -10.26 5.40 -1.75
C ILE A 46 -11.41 5.10 -2.69
N ASP A 47 -11.83 3.84 -2.81
CA ASP A 47 -12.85 3.38 -3.77
C ASP A 47 -14.27 3.57 -3.20
N ASN A 48 -14.62 4.77 -2.78
CA ASN A 48 -15.91 5.09 -2.17
C ASN A 48 -16.93 5.69 -3.15
N HIS A 49 -16.57 5.88 -4.43
CA HIS A 49 -17.45 6.37 -5.48
C HIS A 49 -17.19 5.62 -6.79
N PHE A 50 -18.03 4.66 -7.09
CA PHE A 50 -17.85 3.72 -8.18
C PHE A 50 -19.18 3.36 -8.83
N LYS A 51 -19.12 2.69 -9.97
CA LYS A 51 -20.28 2.13 -10.64
C LYS A 51 -20.40 0.66 -10.28
N PRO A 52 -21.44 0.26 -9.55
CA PRO A 52 -21.66 -1.12 -9.17
C PRO A 52 -21.78 -2.03 -10.40
N LEU A 53 -21.42 -3.29 -10.23
CA LEU A 53 -21.51 -4.28 -11.29
C LEU A 53 -22.96 -4.43 -11.78
N ASN A 54 -23.16 -4.37 -13.09
CA ASN A 54 -24.46 -4.42 -13.77
C ASN A 54 -25.38 -3.21 -13.53
N GLU A 55 -24.89 -2.12 -12.92
CA GLU A 55 -25.64 -0.86 -12.77
C GLU A 55 -25.19 0.18 -13.80
N THR A 56 -26.04 1.20 -14.03
CA THR A 56 -25.75 2.31 -14.95
C THR A 56 -25.31 3.57 -14.23
N GLU A 57 -25.70 3.71 -12.98
CA GLU A 57 -25.45 4.89 -12.15
C GLU A 57 -24.28 4.65 -11.19
N PHE A 58 -23.61 5.73 -10.82
CA PHE A 58 -22.58 5.69 -9.80
C PHE A 58 -23.19 5.64 -8.40
N SER A 59 -22.67 4.77 -7.56
CA SER A 59 -22.97 4.65 -6.14
C SER A 59 -21.88 5.29 -5.29
N LYS A 60 -22.26 5.93 -4.20
CA LYS A 60 -21.34 6.45 -3.21
C LYS A 60 -21.60 5.77 -1.88
N VAL A 61 -20.54 5.21 -1.30
CA VAL A 61 -20.59 4.45 -0.04
C VAL A 61 -19.84 5.19 1.07
N PRO A 62 -20.13 4.89 2.36
CA PRO A 62 -19.44 5.49 3.49
C PRO A 62 -17.93 5.19 3.50
N ASP A 63 -17.15 6.16 3.98
CA ASP A 63 -15.71 5.96 4.22
C ASP A 63 -15.49 4.87 5.26
N GLY A 64 -14.43 4.06 5.08
CA GLY A 64 -14.12 2.93 5.93
C GLY A 64 -14.79 1.60 5.52
N ILE A 65 -15.69 1.61 4.52
CA ILE A 65 -16.42 0.39 4.12
C ILE A 65 -15.51 -0.71 3.59
N ALA A 66 -14.39 -0.39 2.93
CA ALA A 66 -13.44 -1.39 2.44
C ALA A 66 -12.77 -2.14 3.60
N HIS A 67 -12.34 -1.43 4.64
CA HIS A 67 -11.80 -2.00 5.87
C HIS A 67 -12.87 -2.78 6.66
N PHE A 68 -14.09 -2.24 6.73
CA PHE A 68 -15.21 -2.93 7.34
C PHE A 68 -15.50 -4.28 6.67
N LEU A 69 -15.46 -4.30 5.34
CA LEU A 69 -15.68 -5.51 4.55
C LEU A 69 -14.54 -6.53 4.76
N GLU A 70 -13.30 -6.08 4.92
CA GLU A 70 -12.18 -6.95 5.26
C GLU A 70 -12.44 -7.73 6.55
N HIS A 71 -12.83 -7.06 7.62
CA HIS A 71 -13.21 -7.70 8.90
C HIS A 71 -14.34 -8.71 8.71
N LYS A 72 -15.36 -8.33 7.95
CA LYS A 72 -16.55 -9.16 7.79
C LYS A 72 -16.34 -10.45 7.00
N LEU A 73 -15.34 -10.51 6.12
CA LEU A 73 -15.12 -11.72 5.32
C LEU A 73 -14.64 -12.92 6.14
N PHE A 74 -13.98 -12.71 7.27
CA PHE A 74 -13.54 -13.80 8.15
C PHE A 74 -14.70 -14.44 8.92
N GLU A 75 -15.80 -13.76 9.08
CA GLU A 75 -16.99 -14.29 9.76
C GLU A 75 -17.86 -15.08 8.76
N LYS A 76 -18.18 -16.31 9.11
CA LYS A 76 -19.07 -17.21 8.37
C LYS A 76 -20.26 -17.64 9.26
N GLU A 77 -21.25 -18.25 8.65
CA GLU A 77 -22.42 -18.72 9.38
C GLU A 77 -22.04 -19.76 10.47
N ASP A 78 -21.05 -20.59 10.19
CA ASP A 78 -20.58 -21.67 11.04
C ASP A 78 -19.36 -21.32 11.92
N GLY A 79 -18.88 -20.07 11.86
CA GLY A 79 -17.79 -19.58 12.71
C GLY A 79 -16.76 -18.71 12.02
N ASP A 80 -15.55 -18.66 12.61
CA ASP A 80 -14.45 -17.82 12.17
C ASP A 80 -13.41 -18.64 11.38
N VAL A 81 -13.07 -18.17 10.19
CA VAL A 81 -12.11 -18.81 9.28
C VAL A 81 -10.70 -18.91 9.86
N PHE A 82 -10.30 -18.00 10.75
CA PHE A 82 -9.01 -18.09 11.45
C PHE A 82 -8.80 -19.42 12.18
N GLN A 83 -9.87 -20.00 12.70
CA GLN A 83 -9.81 -21.31 13.36
C GLN A 83 -9.50 -22.44 12.37
N GLN A 84 -9.96 -22.33 11.13
CA GLN A 84 -9.67 -23.32 10.09
C GLN A 84 -8.17 -23.30 9.75
N PHE A 85 -7.60 -22.12 9.50
CA PHE A 85 -6.16 -21.95 9.24
C PHE A 85 -5.30 -22.46 10.41
N SER A 86 -5.68 -22.12 11.64
CA SER A 86 -4.97 -22.60 12.84
C SER A 86 -4.95 -24.13 12.94
N LYS A 87 -6.08 -24.80 12.66
CA LYS A 87 -6.17 -26.27 12.64
C LYS A 87 -5.33 -26.90 11.51
N GLN A 88 -5.07 -26.15 10.45
CA GLN A 88 -4.25 -26.55 9.30
C GLN A 88 -2.76 -26.16 9.44
N GLY A 89 -2.35 -25.65 10.60
CA GLY A 89 -0.97 -25.24 10.85
C GLY A 89 -0.55 -23.98 10.10
N ALA A 90 -1.48 -23.13 9.69
CA ALA A 90 -1.22 -21.89 9.01
C ALA A 90 -1.53 -20.66 9.88
N SER A 91 -0.83 -19.55 9.59
CA SER A 91 -1.15 -18.23 10.11
C SER A 91 -1.79 -17.41 8.99
N ALA A 92 -3.01 -16.96 9.20
CA ALA A 92 -3.74 -16.10 8.27
C ALA A 92 -3.75 -14.65 8.75
N ASN A 93 -3.90 -13.72 7.83
CA ASN A 93 -4.07 -12.30 8.10
C ASN A 93 -4.79 -11.63 6.92
N ALA A 94 -5.18 -10.37 7.11
CA ALA A 94 -5.62 -9.48 6.03
C ALA A 94 -5.17 -8.05 6.30
N PHE A 95 -5.26 -7.21 5.30
CA PHE A 95 -5.08 -5.77 5.44
C PHE A 95 -5.82 -5.01 4.34
N THR A 96 -6.28 -3.83 4.68
CA THR A 96 -6.80 -2.83 3.74
C THR A 96 -5.81 -1.68 3.62
N SER A 97 -5.52 -1.27 2.39
CA SER A 97 -4.74 -0.07 2.07
C SER A 97 -5.60 0.95 1.33
N PHE A 98 -4.98 2.00 0.81
CA PHE A 98 -5.71 2.99 0.00
C PHE A 98 -6.30 2.39 -1.28
N THR A 99 -5.63 1.42 -1.92
CA THR A 99 -5.98 0.92 -3.26
C THR A 99 -6.28 -0.57 -3.32
N ARG A 100 -6.01 -1.34 -2.27
CA ARG A 100 -6.22 -2.79 -2.27
C ARG A 100 -6.54 -3.34 -0.89
N THR A 101 -7.27 -4.46 -0.89
CA THR A 101 -7.50 -5.30 0.28
C THR A 101 -6.98 -6.70 -0.01
N ALA A 102 -6.13 -7.23 0.86
CA ALA A 102 -5.46 -8.50 0.69
C ALA A 102 -5.80 -9.47 1.83
N TYR A 103 -6.08 -10.70 1.47
CA TYR A 103 -6.22 -11.84 2.37
C TYR A 103 -5.07 -12.79 2.12
N LEU A 104 -4.46 -13.30 3.17
CA LEU A 104 -3.22 -14.04 3.04
C LEU A 104 -3.06 -15.13 4.10
N PHE A 105 -2.23 -16.10 3.78
CA PHE A 105 -1.72 -17.04 4.78
C PHE A 105 -0.25 -17.37 4.57
N SER A 106 0.41 -17.82 5.63
CA SER A 106 1.71 -18.48 5.59
C SER A 106 1.60 -19.85 6.26
N SER A 107 2.24 -20.87 5.67
CA SER A 107 2.28 -22.22 6.23
C SER A 107 3.57 -22.96 5.91
N THR A 108 3.89 -23.95 6.72
CA THR A 108 5.01 -24.90 6.49
C THR A 108 4.50 -26.29 6.11
N SER A 109 3.19 -26.51 6.12
CA SER A 109 2.52 -27.76 5.81
C SER A 109 1.13 -27.51 5.22
N ASP A 110 0.51 -28.58 4.70
CA ASP A 110 -0.89 -28.57 4.21
C ASP A 110 -1.20 -27.40 3.25
N PHE A 111 -0.26 -27.06 2.37
CA PHE A 111 -0.34 -25.90 1.51
C PHE A 111 -1.60 -25.90 0.63
N GLU A 112 -1.89 -27.01 -0.05
CA GLU A 112 -3.04 -27.12 -0.95
C GLU A 112 -4.36 -26.87 -0.23
N ARG A 113 -4.51 -27.44 0.98
CA ARG A 113 -5.69 -27.26 1.82
C ARG A 113 -5.83 -25.80 2.28
N ASN A 114 -4.72 -25.17 2.69
CA ASN A 114 -4.73 -23.77 3.09
C ASN A 114 -5.04 -22.85 1.90
N LEU A 115 -4.52 -23.15 0.71
CA LEU A 115 -4.81 -22.39 -0.50
C LEU A 115 -6.29 -22.48 -0.88
N THR A 116 -6.88 -23.69 -0.83
CA THR A 116 -8.32 -23.88 -1.05
C THR A 116 -9.14 -23.09 -0.04
N THR A 117 -8.78 -23.16 1.26
CA THR A 117 -9.44 -22.39 2.30
C THR A 117 -9.37 -20.88 2.01
N LEU A 118 -8.20 -20.35 1.59
CA LEU A 118 -8.04 -18.93 1.24
C LEU A 118 -8.99 -18.52 0.10
N ILE A 119 -8.98 -19.27 -0.99
CA ILE A 119 -9.80 -18.95 -2.16
C ILE A 119 -11.29 -19.03 -1.80
N ASP A 120 -11.70 -20.09 -1.10
CA ASP A 120 -13.10 -20.34 -0.80
C ASP A 120 -13.68 -19.31 0.14
N PHE A 121 -12.99 -18.95 1.24
CA PHE A 121 -13.58 -18.00 2.19
C PHE A 121 -13.66 -16.58 1.62
N VAL A 122 -12.70 -16.17 0.78
CA VAL A 122 -12.74 -14.85 0.15
C VAL A 122 -13.86 -14.76 -0.89
N GLN A 123 -14.21 -15.86 -1.53
CA GLN A 123 -15.26 -15.94 -2.54
C GLN A 123 -16.63 -16.44 -2.02
N ASP A 124 -16.81 -16.52 -0.70
CA ASP A 124 -18.05 -16.91 -0.05
C ASP A 124 -18.44 -15.89 1.04
N PRO A 125 -19.07 -14.77 0.68
CA PRO A 125 -19.44 -13.71 1.62
C PRO A 125 -20.64 -14.11 2.49
N TYR A 126 -20.58 -13.79 3.78
CA TYR A 126 -21.70 -13.93 4.69
C TYR A 126 -21.86 -12.65 5.54
N PHE A 127 -22.90 -11.87 5.26
CA PHE A 127 -23.21 -10.66 6.01
C PHE A 127 -24.64 -10.70 6.55
N SER A 128 -24.84 -10.50 7.84
CA SER A 128 -26.14 -10.37 8.47
C SER A 128 -26.26 -9.01 9.16
N GLU A 129 -27.46 -8.47 9.28
CA GLU A 129 -27.71 -7.19 9.96
C GLU A 129 -27.14 -7.21 11.39
N LYS A 130 -27.38 -8.30 12.11
CA LYS A 130 -26.92 -8.47 13.49
C LYS A 130 -25.40 -8.39 13.61
N THR A 131 -24.69 -9.04 12.71
CA THR A 131 -23.21 -9.09 12.77
C THR A 131 -22.58 -7.81 12.25
N VAL A 132 -23.22 -7.13 11.30
CA VAL A 132 -22.83 -5.77 10.86
C VAL A 132 -22.94 -4.77 12.01
N GLU A 133 -24.04 -4.75 12.74
CA GLU A 133 -24.20 -3.86 13.90
C GLU A 133 -23.19 -4.17 15.02
N LYS A 134 -22.86 -5.42 15.26
CA LYS A 134 -21.79 -5.81 16.20
C LYS A 134 -20.44 -5.26 15.76
N GLU A 135 -20.10 -5.38 14.46
CA GLU A 135 -18.82 -4.98 13.91
C GLU A 135 -18.61 -3.47 13.97
N LYS A 136 -19.65 -2.64 13.81
CA LYS A 136 -19.57 -1.20 14.03
C LYS A 136 -18.99 -0.84 15.40
N GLY A 137 -19.37 -1.60 16.43
CA GLY A 137 -18.82 -1.40 17.77
C GLY A 137 -17.34 -1.78 17.90
N ILE A 138 -16.90 -2.83 17.21
CA ILE A 138 -15.52 -3.31 17.23
C ILE A 138 -14.62 -2.30 16.48
N ILE A 139 -14.98 -1.96 15.25
CA ILE A 139 -14.21 -1.01 14.43
C ILE A 139 -14.26 0.40 15.05
N GLY A 140 -15.38 0.79 15.67
CA GLY A 140 -15.47 2.06 16.41
C GLY A 140 -14.45 2.15 17.56
N GLN A 141 -14.17 1.05 18.26
CA GLN A 141 -13.11 1.01 19.29
C GLN A 141 -11.71 1.08 18.66
N GLU A 142 -11.51 0.45 17.51
CA GLU A 142 -10.25 0.52 16.76
C GLU A 142 -9.98 1.94 16.25
N ILE A 143 -10.98 2.62 15.70
CA ILE A 143 -10.87 4.03 15.30
C ILE A 143 -10.47 4.92 16.48
N ASN A 144 -11.10 4.75 17.64
CA ASN A 144 -10.73 5.49 18.84
C ASN A 144 -9.27 5.21 19.29
N MET A 145 -8.80 3.98 19.14
CA MET A 145 -7.40 3.64 19.39
C MET A 145 -6.44 4.35 18.42
N TYR A 146 -6.79 4.46 17.16
CA TYR A 146 -6.03 5.21 16.16
C TYR A 146 -6.06 6.72 16.44
N ASP A 147 -7.19 7.27 16.88
CA ASP A 147 -7.32 8.66 17.25
C ASP A 147 -6.45 9.04 18.46
N ASP A 148 -6.19 8.11 19.37
CA ASP A 148 -5.28 8.28 20.51
C ASP A 148 -3.80 8.06 20.14
N ASN A 149 -3.50 7.50 18.96
CA ASN A 149 -2.14 7.24 18.49
C ASN A 149 -1.55 8.49 17.79
N SER A 150 -0.53 9.09 18.41
CA SER A 150 0.09 10.32 17.90
C SER A 150 0.80 10.16 16.57
N ASP A 151 1.39 8.99 16.27
CA ASP A 151 2.06 8.74 14.98
C ASP A 151 1.04 8.56 13.86
N TRP A 152 -0.06 7.89 14.16
CA TRP A 152 -1.18 7.73 13.22
C TRP A 152 -1.82 9.08 12.89
N ARG A 153 -2.07 9.90 13.92
CA ARG A 153 -2.63 11.26 13.75
C ARG A 153 -1.68 12.18 12.99
N LEU A 154 -0.37 12.06 13.20
CA LEU A 154 0.65 12.78 12.46
C LEU A 154 0.62 12.39 10.97
N TYR A 155 0.61 11.08 10.70
CA TYR A 155 0.60 10.52 9.34
C TYR A 155 -0.64 10.97 8.55
N PHE A 156 -1.83 10.66 9.05
CA PHE A 156 -3.09 11.03 8.38
C PHE A 156 -3.35 12.54 8.40
N GLY A 157 -2.96 13.25 9.44
CA GLY A 157 -3.03 14.71 9.49
C GLY A 157 -2.20 15.36 8.39
N THR A 158 -0.99 14.83 8.14
CA THR A 158 -0.14 15.31 7.05
C THR A 158 -0.76 15.04 5.68
N ILE A 159 -1.31 13.84 5.46
CA ILE A 159 -1.98 13.51 4.19
C ILE A 159 -3.24 14.36 4.01
N ALA A 160 -4.04 14.55 5.05
CA ALA A 160 -5.25 15.38 5.00
C ALA A 160 -4.95 16.84 4.65
N ASN A 161 -3.79 17.37 5.07
CA ASN A 161 -3.35 18.70 4.68
C ASN A 161 -2.99 18.81 3.19
N MET A 162 -2.55 17.72 2.56
CA MET A 162 -2.15 17.72 1.15
C MET A 162 -3.34 17.73 0.19
N TYR A 163 -4.45 17.06 0.53
CA TYR A 163 -5.53 16.81 -0.43
C TYR A 163 -6.81 17.58 -0.08
N HIS A 164 -7.40 18.22 -1.10
CA HIS A 164 -8.67 18.95 -0.98
C HIS A 164 -9.87 18.01 -1.05
N LYS A 165 -9.90 17.12 -2.04
CA LYS A 165 -11.07 16.32 -2.39
C LYS A 165 -10.77 14.83 -2.47
N HIS A 166 -9.54 14.45 -2.87
CA HIS A 166 -9.18 13.05 -3.07
C HIS A 166 -9.36 12.23 -1.78
N PRO A 167 -10.02 11.05 -1.83
CA PRO A 167 -10.34 10.26 -0.64
C PRO A 167 -9.10 9.71 0.10
N VAL A 168 -7.90 9.75 -0.47
CA VAL A 168 -6.66 9.39 0.24
C VAL A 168 -6.43 10.21 1.52
N LYS A 169 -7.06 11.38 1.66
CA LYS A 169 -7.00 12.22 2.86
C LYS A 169 -7.76 11.65 4.06
N ILE A 170 -8.58 10.64 3.83
CA ILE A 170 -9.46 10.03 4.84
C ILE A 170 -8.75 8.80 5.39
N ASP A 171 -8.87 8.57 6.69
CA ASP A 171 -8.36 7.37 7.35
C ASP A 171 -8.94 6.10 6.70
N ILE A 172 -8.13 5.06 6.55
CA ILE A 172 -8.54 3.79 5.94
C ILE A 172 -9.73 3.16 6.67
N ALA A 173 -9.78 3.28 7.99
CA ALA A 173 -10.87 2.80 8.82
C ALA A 173 -12.12 3.70 8.78
N GLY A 174 -12.03 4.88 8.17
CA GLY A 174 -13.08 5.89 8.20
C GLY A 174 -13.19 6.59 9.55
N THR A 175 -14.40 7.03 9.90
CA THR A 175 -14.75 7.61 11.20
C THR A 175 -15.89 6.84 11.85
N VAL A 176 -16.08 6.99 13.16
CA VAL A 176 -17.22 6.38 13.87
C VAL A 176 -18.55 6.77 13.22
N GLU A 177 -18.68 8.02 12.77
CA GLU A 177 -19.86 8.54 12.10
C GLU A 177 -20.05 7.92 10.73
N SER A 178 -18.97 7.77 9.92
CA SER A 178 -19.08 7.20 8.59
C SER A 178 -19.46 5.72 8.63
N ILE A 179 -18.81 4.92 9.50
CA ILE A 179 -19.10 3.49 9.62
C ILE A 179 -20.49 3.20 10.21
N ALA A 180 -21.06 4.12 10.99
CA ALA A 180 -22.42 3.99 11.50
C ALA A 180 -23.45 3.90 10.37
N GLY A 181 -23.19 4.50 9.20
CA GLY A 181 -24.03 4.45 8.02
C GLY A 181 -23.91 3.19 7.17
N ILE A 182 -22.94 2.31 7.45
CA ILE A 182 -22.71 1.08 6.68
C ILE A 182 -23.86 0.09 6.91
N THR A 183 -24.39 -0.47 5.82
CA THR A 183 -25.45 -1.49 5.86
C THR A 183 -24.97 -2.78 5.23
N LYS A 184 -25.66 -3.86 5.53
CA LYS A 184 -25.45 -5.17 4.92
C LYS A 184 -25.51 -5.09 3.38
N ASP A 185 -26.49 -4.36 2.84
CA ASP A 185 -26.70 -4.26 1.40
C ASP A 185 -25.55 -3.51 0.70
N MET A 186 -25.03 -2.45 1.33
CA MET A 186 -23.82 -1.76 0.84
C MET A 186 -22.59 -2.67 0.84
N LEU A 187 -22.43 -3.53 1.86
CA LEU A 187 -21.33 -4.51 1.90
C LEU A 187 -21.45 -5.52 0.76
N TYR A 188 -22.65 -6.03 0.47
CA TYR A 188 -22.87 -6.90 -0.69
C TYR A 188 -22.67 -6.17 -2.02
N GLU A 189 -23.07 -4.92 -2.14
CA GLU A 189 -22.82 -4.09 -3.35
C GLU A 189 -21.32 -3.94 -3.61
N CYS A 190 -20.54 -3.57 -2.60
CA CYS A 190 -19.09 -3.48 -2.69
C CYS A 190 -18.44 -4.84 -2.99
N TYR A 191 -18.88 -5.89 -2.28
CA TYR A 191 -18.36 -7.23 -2.49
C TYR A 191 -18.61 -7.73 -3.92
N ASN A 192 -19.84 -7.65 -4.41
CA ASN A 192 -20.21 -8.12 -5.74
C ASN A 192 -19.48 -7.34 -6.85
N THR A 193 -19.13 -6.07 -6.60
CA THR A 193 -18.43 -5.23 -7.57
C THR A 193 -16.93 -5.49 -7.56
N PHE A 194 -16.29 -5.50 -6.38
CA PHE A 194 -14.84 -5.48 -6.28
C PHE A 194 -14.20 -6.84 -6.03
N TYR A 195 -14.92 -7.82 -5.46
CA TYR A 195 -14.40 -9.17 -5.18
C TYR A 195 -14.67 -10.16 -6.31
N HIS A 196 -15.10 -9.63 -7.45
CA HIS A 196 -15.18 -10.43 -8.66
C HIS A 196 -13.79 -10.86 -9.14
N PRO A 197 -13.57 -12.12 -9.58
CA PRO A 197 -12.25 -12.61 -10.02
C PRO A 197 -11.53 -11.68 -11.02
N SER A 198 -12.27 -11.05 -11.95
CA SER A 198 -11.69 -10.09 -12.93
C SER A 198 -11.04 -8.85 -12.31
N ASN A 199 -11.32 -8.56 -11.03
CA ASN A 199 -10.72 -7.45 -10.28
C ASN A 199 -9.75 -7.93 -9.21
N MET A 200 -9.35 -9.22 -9.25
CA MET A 200 -8.54 -9.86 -8.21
C MET A 200 -7.27 -10.49 -8.76
N LEU A 201 -6.29 -10.63 -7.89
CA LEU A 201 -5.01 -11.28 -8.16
C LEU A 201 -4.69 -12.30 -7.06
N LEU A 202 -4.34 -13.52 -7.45
CA LEU A 202 -3.83 -14.55 -6.57
C LEU A 202 -2.33 -14.73 -6.79
N PHE A 203 -1.54 -14.48 -5.76
CA PHE A 203 -0.09 -14.67 -5.80
C PHE A 203 0.33 -15.77 -4.82
N VAL A 204 1.09 -16.73 -5.33
CA VAL A 204 1.64 -17.85 -4.55
C VAL A 204 3.16 -17.84 -4.63
N VAL A 205 3.83 -17.94 -3.48
CA VAL A 205 5.30 -18.04 -3.42
C VAL A 205 5.73 -19.06 -2.36
N GLY A 206 6.72 -19.88 -2.70
CA GLY A 206 7.27 -20.87 -1.76
C GLY A 206 7.71 -22.17 -2.42
N PRO A 207 7.98 -23.21 -1.63
CA PRO A 207 8.36 -24.55 -2.13
C PRO A 207 7.14 -25.31 -2.63
N VAL A 208 6.52 -24.81 -3.71
CA VAL A 208 5.30 -25.35 -4.30
C VAL A 208 5.55 -25.96 -5.68
N ASP A 209 4.80 -26.99 -6.04
CA ASP A 209 4.77 -27.52 -7.40
C ASP A 209 3.80 -26.67 -8.25
N VAL A 210 4.32 -26.12 -9.32
CA VAL A 210 3.58 -25.15 -10.16
C VAL A 210 2.38 -25.78 -10.85
N GLU A 211 2.54 -26.99 -11.42
CA GLU A 211 1.49 -27.63 -12.21
C GLU A 211 0.33 -28.08 -11.34
N SER A 212 0.63 -28.74 -10.20
CA SER A 212 -0.41 -29.17 -9.25
C SER A 212 -1.13 -27.97 -8.61
N THR A 213 -0.38 -26.91 -8.25
CA THR A 213 -0.95 -25.68 -7.69
C THR A 213 -1.88 -24.99 -8.69
N MET A 214 -1.42 -24.80 -9.94
CA MET A 214 -2.23 -24.17 -10.98
C MET A 214 -3.47 -25.02 -11.29
N LYS A 215 -3.33 -26.35 -11.35
CA LYS A 215 -4.47 -27.25 -11.55
C LYS A 215 -5.51 -27.09 -10.43
N LEU A 216 -5.09 -27.09 -9.16
CA LEU A 216 -5.98 -26.90 -8.02
C LEU A 216 -6.77 -25.60 -8.14
N ILE A 217 -6.09 -24.49 -8.51
CA ILE A 217 -6.74 -23.19 -8.66
C ILE A 217 -7.74 -23.20 -9.82
N ARG A 218 -7.37 -23.79 -10.98
CA ARG A 218 -8.29 -23.92 -12.13
C ARG A 218 -9.53 -24.72 -11.76
N ASP A 219 -9.35 -25.89 -11.15
CA ASP A 219 -10.46 -26.75 -10.77
C ASP A 219 -11.41 -26.01 -9.81
N ASN A 220 -10.86 -25.32 -8.80
CA ASN A 220 -11.63 -24.53 -7.84
C ASN A 220 -12.41 -23.38 -8.51
N GLN A 221 -11.79 -22.64 -9.45
CA GLN A 221 -12.44 -21.52 -10.11
C GLN A 221 -13.48 -21.95 -11.13
N ASN A 222 -13.27 -23.07 -11.84
CA ASN A 222 -14.24 -23.64 -12.79
C ASN A 222 -15.53 -24.06 -12.08
N ASP A 223 -15.44 -24.61 -10.87
CA ASP A 223 -16.61 -25.05 -10.09
C ASP A 223 -17.50 -23.87 -9.63
N LYS A 224 -16.93 -22.66 -9.57
CA LYS A 224 -17.65 -21.44 -9.13
C LYS A 224 -18.43 -20.72 -10.23
N GLY A 225 -18.12 -20.97 -11.49
CA GLY A 225 -18.93 -20.53 -12.64
C GLY A 225 -18.93 -19.00 -12.88
N TYR A 226 -17.92 -18.27 -12.44
CA TYR A 226 -17.75 -16.85 -12.76
C TYR A 226 -17.39 -16.65 -14.24
N ASN A 227 -17.93 -15.59 -14.85
CA ASN A 227 -17.51 -15.13 -16.18
C ASN A 227 -16.71 -13.83 -16.06
N GLU A 228 -15.77 -13.59 -16.97
CA GLU A 228 -15.01 -12.33 -16.99
C GLU A 228 -15.93 -11.11 -17.05
N GLN A 229 -15.60 -10.09 -16.28
CA GLN A 229 -16.32 -8.83 -16.19
C GLN A 229 -15.43 -7.66 -16.63
N PRO A 230 -16.00 -6.54 -17.11
CA PRO A 230 -15.23 -5.35 -17.41
C PRO A 230 -14.60 -4.75 -16.15
N ALA A 231 -13.58 -3.92 -16.35
CA ALA A 231 -12.94 -3.19 -15.26
C ALA A 231 -13.96 -2.30 -14.51
N VAL A 232 -13.81 -2.21 -13.21
CA VAL A 232 -14.67 -1.37 -12.35
C VAL A 232 -14.42 0.11 -12.65
N GLU A 233 -15.50 0.83 -12.98
CA GLU A 233 -15.44 2.27 -13.20
C GLU A 233 -15.44 3.01 -11.84
N ARG A 234 -14.40 3.81 -11.59
CA ARG A 234 -14.23 4.63 -10.38
C ARG A 234 -14.38 6.10 -10.73
N LYS A 235 -14.86 6.90 -9.78
CA LYS A 235 -15.01 8.34 -9.98
C LYS A 235 -14.30 9.11 -8.89
N PHE A 236 -13.35 9.94 -9.30
CA PHE A 236 -12.65 10.87 -8.42
C PHE A 236 -12.94 12.30 -8.86
N ASP A 237 -13.09 13.21 -7.90
CA ASP A 237 -13.20 14.64 -8.17
C ASP A 237 -11.85 15.19 -8.61
N GLU A 238 -11.86 16.22 -9.45
CA GLU A 238 -10.64 16.92 -9.85
C GLU A 238 -9.94 17.51 -8.62
N GLU A 239 -8.69 17.10 -8.41
CA GLU A 239 -7.88 17.44 -7.25
C GLU A 239 -6.89 18.56 -7.61
N PRO A 240 -6.90 19.72 -6.89
CA PRO A 240 -5.91 20.77 -7.11
C PRO A 240 -4.47 20.29 -6.86
N GLU A 241 -3.51 20.80 -7.60
CA GLU A 241 -2.08 20.44 -7.42
C GLU A 241 -1.50 20.97 -6.10
N ILE A 242 -2.02 22.10 -5.60
CA ILE A 242 -1.58 22.72 -4.34
C ILE A 242 -2.11 21.96 -3.12
N VAL A 243 -1.47 22.16 -1.97
CA VAL A 243 -1.94 21.58 -0.70
C VAL A 243 -3.20 22.28 -0.18
N ALA A 244 -4.03 21.54 0.57
CA ALA A 244 -5.25 22.08 1.17
C ALA A 244 -4.96 22.98 2.39
N LYS A 245 -3.87 22.69 3.12
CA LYS A 245 -3.39 23.47 4.27
C LYS A 245 -1.88 23.51 4.29
N ASP A 246 -1.31 24.66 4.59
CA ASP A 246 0.15 24.80 4.71
C ASP A 246 0.70 24.19 6.00
N LYS A 247 -0.04 24.31 7.11
CA LYS A 247 0.35 23.80 8.43
C LYS A 247 -0.86 23.40 9.26
N GLU A 248 -0.69 22.33 10.04
CA GLU A 248 -1.62 21.93 11.09
C GLU A 248 -0.86 21.59 12.37
N VAL A 249 -1.42 21.94 13.53
CA VAL A 249 -0.87 21.62 14.84
C VAL A 249 -1.92 20.88 15.67
N LEU A 250 -1.62 19.65 16.02
CA LEU A 250 -2.42 18.82 16.91
C LEU A 250 -1.86 18.87 18.34
N ARG A 251 -2.73 18.89 19.33
CA ARG A 251 -2.35 18.81 20.75
C ARG A 251 -2.73 17.44 21.30
N MET A 252 -1.72 16.65 21.67
CA MET A 252 -1.93 15.28 22.16
C MET A 252 -1.09 15.02 23.42
N ASN A 253 -1.34 13.89 24.07
CA ASN A 253 -0.55 13.48 25.24
C ASN A 253 0.75 12.80 24.78
N VAL A 254 1.72 13.60 24.38
CA VAL A 254 3.06 13.17 23.97
C VAL A 254 4.14 13.81 24.85
N GLN A 255 5.26 13.13 25.02
CA GLN A 255 6.41 13.70 25.76
C GLN A 255 7.31 14.52 24.84
N THR A 256 7.61 13.99 23.66
CA THR A 256 8.41 14.65 22.62
C THR A 256 7.49 15.13 21.51
N PRO A 257 7.61 16.39 21.07
CA PRO A 257 6.91 16.86 19.88
C PRO A 257 7.27 16.01 18.65
N LYS A 258 6.32 15.89 17.73
CA LYS A 258 6.49 15.18 16.46
C LYS A 258 6.24 16.14 15.32
N VAL A 259 6.97 15.98 14.22
CA VAL A 259 6.80 16.78 13.03
C VAL A 259 6.90 15.90 11.78
N MET A 260 6.01 16.16 10.83
CA MET A 260 6.03 15.55 9.51
C MET A 260 5.83 16.63 8.45
N LEU A 261 6.79 16.74 7.55
CA LEU A 261 6.66 17.51 6.32
C LEU A 261 6.10 16.59 5.25
N GLY A 262 5.01 17.01 4.61
CA GLY A 262 4.38 16.35 3.49
C GLY A 262 4.63 17.10 2.18
N ILE A 263 4.88 16.38 1.09
CA ILE A 263 5.01 16.94 -0.25
C ILE A 263 4.05 16.22 -1.17
N LYS A 264 3.08 16.94 -1.72
CA LYS A 264 2.11 16.41 -2.67
C LYS A 264 2.77 16.19 -4.03
N ALA A 265 2.67 14.98 -4.56
CA ALA A 265 3.20 14.65 -5.87
C ALA A 265 2.29 15.15 -7.01
N ILE A 266 2.90 15.38 -8.17
CA ILE A 266 2.22 15.66 -9.45
C ILE A 266 2.51 14.53 -10.43
N ASN A 267 1.83 14.55 -11.58
CA ASN A 267 1.96 13.51 -12.62
C ASN A 267 1.59 12.11 -12.11
N VAL A 268 0.52 12.06 -11.30
CA VAL A 268 0.06 10.86 -10.61
C VAL A 268 -0.72 9.86 -11.48
N ASN A 269 -0.92 10.17 -12.76
CA ASN A 269 -1.62 9.29 -13.73
C ASN A 269 -0.65 8.40 -14.53
N GLN A 270 0.59 8.25 -14.06
CA GLN A 270 1.55 7.33 -14.65
C GLN A 270 1.28 5.90 -14.20
N SER A 271 1.63 4.92 -15.05
CA SER A 271 1.59 3.49 -14.73
C SER A 271 2.82 2.77 -15.29
N GLY A 272 2.97 1.52 -14.92
CA GLY A 272 4.00 0.64 -15.48
C GLY A 272 5.42 1.14 -15.21
N LEU A 273 6.28 0.97 -16.21
CA LEU A 273 7.71 1.29 -16.10
C LEU A 273 7.99 2.77 -15.79
N GLN A 274 7.11 3.68 -16.24
CA GLN A 274 7.28 5.12 -15.95
C GLN A 274 7.04 5.41 -14.47
N LEU A 275 5.97 4.86 -13.90
CA LEU A 275 5.68 4.97 -12.47
C LEU A 275 6.78 4.32 -11.63
N LEU A 276 7.22 3.11 -12.00
CA LEU A 276 8.32 2.43 -11.30
C LEU A 276 9.60 3.27 -11.29
N LYS A 277 9.99 3.81 -12.45
CA LYS A 277 11.18 4.68 -12.56
C LYS A 277 11.04 5.91 -11.67
N ARG A 278 9.88 6.56 -11.67
CA ARG A 278 9.63 7.74 -10.85
C ARG A 278 9.66 7.43 -9.36
N GLU A 279 9.00 6.36 -8.94
CA GLU A 279 9.00 5.93 -7.53
C GLU A 279 10.43 5.63 -7.05
N LEU A 280 11.19 4.85 -7.83
CA LEU A 280 12.56 4.51 -7.49
C LEU A 280 13.49 5.74 -7.47
N ALA A 281 13.39 6.62 -8.47
CA ALA A 281 14.18 7.84 -8.54
C ALA A 281 13.88 8.77 -7.34
N THR A 282 12.60 8.92 -6.97
CA THR A 282 12.20 9.73 -5.81
C THR A 282 12.72 9.13 -4.50
N ASN A 283 12.62 7.82 -4.33
CA ASN A 283 13.17 7.15 -3.16
C ASN A 283 14.70 7.27 -3.08
N ILE A 284 15.41 7.20 -4.21
CA ILE A 284 16.86 7.46 -4.28
C ILE A 284 17.18 8.91 -3.91
N TYR A 285 16.41 9.87 -4.45
CA TYR A 285 16.56 11.29 -4.12
C TYR A 285 16.44 11.54 -2.61
N LEU A 286 15.38 11.04 -1.98
CA LEU A 286 15.20 11.20 -0.53
C LEU A 286 16.30 10.50 0.27
N GLU A 287 16.73 9.30 -0.13
CA GLU A 287 17.85 8.58 0.49
C GLU A 287 19.18 9.35 0.38
N MET A 288 19.44 10.01 -0.76
CA MET A 288 20.64 10.83 -0.93
C MET A 288 20.66 12.03 0.02
N LEU A 289 19.50 12.63 0.31
CA LEU A 289 19.40 13.78 1.22
C LEU A 289 19.34 13.35 2.69
N PHE A 290 18.50 12.38 3.02
CA PHE A 290 18.09 12.08 4.39
C PHE A 290 18.53 10.71 4.90
N GLY A 291 19.14 9.89 4.04
CA GLY A 291 19.67 8.59 4.44
C GLY A 291 20.77 8.69 5.49
N LYS A 292 20.86 7.70 6.40
CA LYS A 292 21.84 7.68 7.52
C LYS A 292 23.31 7.85 7.13
N SER A 293 23.64 7.70 5.85
CA SER A 293 24.98 7.94 5.30
C SER A 293 25.13 9.28 4.61
N SER A 294 24.11 10.14 4.66
CA SER A 294 24.13 11.50 4.12
C SER A 294 24.77 12.46 5.12
N PRO A 295 25.63 13.39 4.66
CA PRO A 295 26.13 14.46 5.52
C PRO A 295 25.01 15.32 6.13
N LEU A 296 23.92 15.53 5.39
CA LEU A 296 22.75 16.29 5.90
C LEU A 296 22.04 15.58 7.06
N HIS A 297 21.97 14.24 7.02
CA HIS A 297 21.41 13.47 8.13
C HIS A 297 22.30 13.59 9.38
N GLU A 298 23.63 13.53 9.20
CA GLU A 298 24.60 13.69 10.29
C GLU A 298 24.50 15.09 10.91
N GLU A 299 24.44 16.15 10.08
CA GLU A 299 24.25 17.54 10.52
C GLU A 299 22.98 17.70 11.37
N LEU A 300 21.82 17.26 10.85
CA LEU A 300 20.55 17.30 11.57
C LEU A 300 20.60 16.55 12.91
N TYR A 301 21.31 15.43 12.96
CA TYR A 301 21.46 14.62 14.17
C TYR A 301 22.38 15.29 15.20
N GLU A 302 23.52 15.85 14.77
CA GLU A 302 24.48 16.57 15.64
C GLU A 302 23.88 17.87 16.22
N GLU A 303 23.02 18.57 15.47
CA GLU A 303 22.26 19.73 15.93
C GLU A 303 21.12 19.37 16.88
N GLY A 304 20.86 18.06 17.07
CA GLY A 304 19.77 17.55 17.90
C GLY A 304 18.38 17.90 17.37
N LEU A 305 18.24 18.03 16.04
CA LEU A 305 16.97 18.27 15.37
C LEU A 305 16.22 16.98 15.10
N ILE A 306 16.94 15.87 14.91
CA ILE A 306 16.38 14.55 14.67
C ILE A 306 16.94 13.50 15.63
N ASP A 307 16.21 12.40 15.78
CA ASP A 307 16.65 11.22 16.52
C ASP A 307 16.46 9.95 15.67
N GLN A 308 16.41 8.77 16.31
CA GLN A 308 16.27 7.48 15.61
C GLN A 308 14.90 7.27 14.96
N SER A 309 13.88 8.04 15.36
CA SER A 309 12.52 7.98 14.77
C SER A 309 12.44 8.68 13.41
N PHE A 310 13.45 9.50 13.06
CA PHE A 310 13.47 10.23 11.80
C PHE A 310 13.42 9.27 10.60
N SER A 311 12.44 9.51 9.75
CA SER A 311 12.16 8.69 8.59
C SER A 311 11.71 9.53 7.41
N TYR A 312 11.78 8.94 6.23
CA TYR A 312 11.23 9.49 5.00
C TYR A 312 10.70 8.36 4.14
N ASP A 313 9.63 8.66 3.43
CA ASP A 313 8.98 7.71 2.52
C ASP A 313 8.39 8.44 1.32
N TYR A 314 8.24 7.73 0.23
CA TYR A 314 7.52 8.19 -0.95
C TYR A 314 6.59 7.11 -1.43
N THR A 315 5.33 7.45 -1.53
CA THR A 315 4.28 6.59 -2.09
C THR A 315 3.69 7.27 -3.31
N GLN A 316 3.61 6.53 -4.42
CA GLN A 316 2.83 6.94 -5.59
C GLN A 316 2.09 5.74 -6.14
N GLU A 317 0.81 5.94 -6.42
CA GLU A 317 -0.06 5.01 -7.11
C GLU A 317 -0.85 5.78 -8.17
N GLN A 318 -1.64 5.09 -8.99
CA GLN A 318 -2.48 5.80 -9.96
C GLN A 318 -3.48 6.72 -9.25
N GLY A 319 -3.43 8.00 -9.56
CA GLY A 319 -4.33 9.02 -9.04
C GLY A 319 -3.83 9.84 -7.85
N PHE A 320 -2.83 9.37 -7.08
CA PHE A 320 -2.26 10.13 -5.98
C PHE A 320 -0.80 9.77 -5.70
N GLY A 321 -0.11 10.65 -4.99
CA GLY A 321 1.25 10.40 -4.52
C GLY A 321 1.73 11.49 -3.57
N PHE A 322 2.63 11.12 -2.66
CA PHE A 322 3.18 12.04 -1.68
C PHE A 322 4.51 11.55 -1.11
N ALA A 323 5.34 12.49 -0.68
CA ALA A 323 6.48 12.22 0.18
C ALA A 323 6.18 12.67 1.61
N LEU A 324 6.67 11.92 2.59
CA LEU A 324 6.61 12.22 4.01
C LEU A 324 8.03 12.22 4.57
N ILE A 325 8.39 13.24 5.36
CA ILE A 325 9.73 13.40 5.94
C ILE A 325 9.58 13.94 7.35
N GLY A 326 10.01 13.20 8.37
CA GLY A 326 9.89 13.68 9.74
C GLY A 326 10.14 12.62 10.81
N GLY A 327 9.74 12.93 12.03
CA GLY A 327 9.90 12.10 13.22
C GLY A 327 9.73 12.91 14.50
N ASP A 328 10.28 12.42 15.60
CA ASP A 328 10.30 13.10 16.88
C ASP A 328 11.38 14.19 16.86
N SER A 329 11.06 15.35 17.41
CA SER A 329 12.03 16.46 17.55
C SER A 329 11.70 17.33 18.75
N ALA A 330 12.70 17.58 19.60
CA ALA A 330 12.59 18.55 20.68
C ALA A 330 12.47 20.00 20.16
N LYS A 331 12.81 20.21 18.88
CA LYS A 331 12.84 21.51 18.20
C LYS A 331 12.03 21.46 16.88
N PRO A 332 10.71 21.28 16.95
CA PRO A 332 9.89 20.99 15.77
C PRO A 332 9.89 22.10 14.71
N ASP A 333 9.96 23.37 15.11
CA ASP A 333 9.98 24.48 14.16
C ASP A 333 11.36 24.62 13.50
N GLU A 334 12.46 24.46 14.26
CA GLU A 334 13.82 24.47 13.70
C GLU A 334 14.02 23.31 12.71
N LEU A 335 13.52 22.10 13.04
CA LEU A 335 13.57 20.97 12.11
C LEU A 335 12.76 21.29 10.83
N THR A 336 11.57 21.86 10.97
CA THR A 336 10.76 22.27 9.82
C THR A 336 11.53 23.23 8.90
N GLU A 337 12.12 24.29 9.44
CA GLU A 337 12.89 25.26 8.67
C GLU A 337 14.11 24.62 7.97
N SER A 338 14.82 23.73 8.68
CA SER A 338 15.97 23.01 8.13
C SER A 338 15.56 22.09 6.98
N LEU A 339 14.46 21.33 7.12
CA LEU A 339 13.95 20.45 6.05
C LEU A 339 13.56 21.27 4.81
N PHE A 340 12.81 22.37 4.97
CA PHE A 340 12.50 23.27 3.85
C PHE A 340 13.77 23.80 3.17
N GLY A 341 14.74 24.28 3.96
CA GLY A 341 15.99 24.79 3.46
C GLY A 341 16.81 23.76 2.66
N ILE A 342 16.88 22.52 3.15
CA ILE A 342 17.55 21.40 2.47
C ILE A 342 16.85 21.10 1.14
N LEU A 343 15.53 20.97 1.12
CA LEU A 343 14.76 20.67 -0.07
C LEU A 343 14.90 21.78 -1.12
N GLN A 344 14.81 23.05 -0.75
CA GLN A 344 15.01 24.18 -1.68
C GLN A 344 16.43 24.22 -2.28
N LYS A 345 17.45 23.97 -1.47
CA LYS A 345 18.84 23.88 -1.95
C LYS A 345 19.01 22.70 -2.90
N SER A 346 18.40 21.56 -2.62
CA SER A 346 18.50 20.36 -3.45
C SER A 346 17.81 20.51 -4.80
N LYS A 347 16.74 21.31 -4.90
CA LYS A 347 16.11 21.70 -6.17
C LYS A 347 17.08 22.40 -7.12
N ALA A 348 18.04 23.17 -6.57
CA ALA A 348 19.13 23.76 -7.33
C ALA A 348 20.30 22.79 -7.61
N GLY A 349 20.20 21.53 -7.18
CA GLY A 349 21.22 20.49 -7.36
C GLY A 349 22.22 20.33 -6.21
N THR A 350 22.09 21.11 -5.13
CA THR A 350 22.97 20.99 -3.96
C THR A 350 22.79 19.62 -3.30
N GLY A 351 23.88 18.93 -2.98
CA GLY A 351 23.86 17.60 -2.35
C GLY A 351 23.67 16.44 -3.35
N LEU A 352 23.36 16.73 -4.61
CA LEU A 352 23.11 15.72 -5.65
C LEU A 352 24.36 15.56 -6.54
N ASN A 353 25.10 14.47 -6.33
CA ASN A 353 26.30 14.15 -7.10
C ASN A 353 26.35 12.68 -7.48
N GLU A 354 27.15 12.35 -8.49
CA GLU A 354 27.24 11.03 -9.08
C GLU A 354 27.78 9.98 -8.08
N GLU A 355 28.74 10.33 -7.24
CA GLU A 355 29.32 9.40 -6.26
C GLU A 355 28.26 8.95 -5.24
N SER A 356 27.49 9.89 -4.69
CA SER A 356 26.39 9.62 -3.76
C SER A 356 25.29 8.78 -4.43
N LEU A 357 24.95 9.11 -5.69
CA LEU A 357 23.96 8.35 -6.47
C LEU A 357 24.40 6.89 -6.60
N GLN A 358 25.61 6.61 -7.07
CA GLN A 358 26.11 5.26 -7.28
C GLN A 358 26.16 4.45 -5.97
N ARG A 359 26.54 5.09 -4.86
CA ARG A 359 26.53 4.46 -3.53
C ARG A 359 25.10 4.11 -3.11
N THR A 360 24.16 5.02 -3.29
CA THR A 360 22.75 4.86 -2.90
C THR A 360 22.07 3.78 -3.75
N ILE A 361 22.30 3.74 -5.05
CA ILE A 361 21.80 2.69 -5.94
C ILE A 361 22.29 1.31 -5.47
N LYS A 362 23.59 1.13 -5.22
CA LYS A 362 24.15 -0.13 -4.74
C LYS A 362 23.56 -0.57 -3.41
N LYS A 363 23.36 0.37 -2.47
CA LYS A 363 22.70 0.13 -1.19
C LYS A 363 21.25 -0.33 -1.41
N LYS A 364 20.49 0.34 -2.27
CA LYS A 364 19.09 0.02 -2.55
C LYS A 364 18.94 -1.34 -3.23
N ILE A 365 19.80 -1.67 -4.20
CA ILE A 365 19.84 -3.00 -4.85
C ILE A 365 20.13 -4.08 -3.80
N GLY A 366 21.17 -3.90 -2.96
CA GLY A 366 21.50 -4.86 -1.91
C GLY A 366 20.36 -5.06 -0.90
N SER A 367 19.64 -4.01 -0.54
CA SER A 367 18.46 -4.07 0.33
C SER A 367 17.31 -4.81 -0.35
N PHE A 368 17.03 -4.49 -1.61
CA PHE A 368 16.01 -5.15 -2.40
C PHE A 368 16.27 -6.66 -2.55
N LEU A 369 17.49 -7.06 -2.93
CA LEU A 369 17.87 -8.47 -3.05
C LEU A 369 17.72 -9.22 -1.72
N ARG A 370 17.98 -8.57 -0.58
CA ARG A 370 17.73 -9.15 0.74
C ARG A 370 16.24 -9.34 0.99
N SER A 371 15.41 -8.37 0.59
CA SER A 371 13.95 -8.45 0.76
C SER A 371 13.32 -9.59 -0.06
N LEU A 372 13.92 -9.98 -1.18
CA LEU A 372 13.51 -11.15 -1.98
C LEU A 372 13.70 -12.50 -1.26
N ASN A 373 14.23 -12.53 -0.04
CA ASN A 373 14.23 -13.73 0.82
C ASN A 373 12.98 -13.82 1.71
N SER A 374 12.10 -12.84 1.67
CA SER A 374 10.81 -12.85 2.39
C SER A 374 9.67 -13.14 1.42
N PRO A 375 8.98 -14.29 1.54
CA PRO A 375 7.81 -14.61 0.73
C PRO A 375 6.71 -13.54 0.86
N GLU A 376 6.51 -13.05 2.08
CA GLU A 376 5.54 -12.01 2.39
C GLU A 376 5.86 -10.69 1.67
N TYR A 377 7.10 -10.23 1.71
CA TYR A 377 7.53 -9.04 0.97
C TYR A 377 7.29 -9.20 -0.54
N ILE A 378 7.71 -10.36 -1.09
CA ILE A 378 7.56 -10.63 -2.53
C ILE A 378 6.08 -10.55 -2.92
N ALA A 379 5.21 -11.28 -2.22
CA ALA A 379 3.80 -11.35 -2.57
C ALA A 379 3.10 -9.99 -2.46
N ASN A 380 3.28 -9.30 -1.33
CA ASN A 380 2.64 -8.01 -1.09
C ASN A 380 3.14 -6.92 -2.05
N GLN A 381 4.46 -6.86 -2.30
CA GLN A 381 5.03 -5.85 -3.17
C GLN A 381 4.75 -6.15 -4.65
N PHE A 382 4.79 -7.43 -5.05
CA PHE A 382 4.42 -7.82 -6.41
C PHE A 382 2.98 -7.43 -6.72
N THR A 383 2.04 -7.76 -5.83
CA THR A 383 0.61 -7.45 -6.01
C THR A 383 0.36 -5.95 -6.10
N ARG A 384 0.99 -5.15 -5.22
CA ARG A 384 0.92 -3.69 -5.30
C ARG A 384 1.40 -3.18 -6.66
N TYR A 385 2.52 -3.70 -7.12
CA TYR A 385 3.10 -3.30 -8.41
C TYR A 385 2.22 -3.74 -9.59
N ALA A 386 1.72 -4.97 -9.57
CA ALA A 386 0.87 -5.50 -10.64
C ALA A 386 -0.40 -4.66 -10.84
N PHE A 387 -1.05 -4.19 -9.78
CA PHE A 387 -2.22 -3.31 -9.88
C PHE A 387 -1.90 -1.90 -10.42
N ASN A 388 -0.64 -1.54 -10.51
CA ASN A 388 -0.15 -0.30 -11.11
C ASN A 388 0.59 -0.55 -12.44
N ASP A 389 0.41 -1.71 -13.07
CA ASP A 389 1.10 -2.18 -14.28
C ASP A 389 2.64 -2.23 -14.15
N MET A 390 3.15 -2.19 -12.92
CA MET A 390 4.57 -2.32 -12.63
C MET A 390 4.96 -3.79 -12.41
N ASN A 391 6.25 -4.11 -12.52
CA ASN A 391 6.77 -5.43 -12.20
C ASN A 391 7.87 -5.36 -11.13
N LEU A 392 7.72 -6.15 -10.06
CA LEU A 392 8.69 -6.19 -8.95
C LEU A 392 10.11 -6.58 -9.42
N PHE A 393 10.19 -7.47 -10.39
CA PHE A 393 11.48 -8.00 -10.85
C PHE A 393 12.22 -7.05 -11.81
N ASP A 394 11.61 -5.92 -12.22
CA ASP A 394 12.26 -4.86 -12.99
C ASP A 394 13.02 -3.85 -12.12
N VAL A 395 12.84 -3.89 -10.80
CA VAL A 395 13.42 -2.92 -9.85
C VAL A 395 14.94 -2.79 -10.02
N VAL A 396 15.69 -3.89 -10.10
CA VAL A 396 17.15 -3.83 -10.23
C VAL A 396 17.55 -3.20 -11.55
N SER A 397 16.93 -3.63 -12.66
CA SER A 397 17.25 -3.13 -14.00
C SER A 397 16.93 -1.64 -14.18
N VAL A 398 15.90 -1.14 -13.48
CA VAL A 398 15.54 0.28 -13.46
C VAL A 398 16.53 1.07 -12.61
N LEU A 399 16.86 0.58 -11.41
CA LEU A 399 17.85 1.23 -10.53
C LEU A 399 19.21 1.39 -11.20
N GLU A 400 19.70 0.37 -11.91
CA GLU A 400 20.99 0.41 -12.62
C GLU A 400 21.03 1.43 -13.75
N LYS A 401 19.88 1.83 -14.29
CA LYS A 401 19.76 2.80 -15.39
C LYS A 401 19.51 4.22 -14.93
N LEU A 402 19.27 4.46 -13.62
CA LEU A 402 19.04 5.79 -13.11
C LEU A 402 20.30 6.65 -13.23
N THR A 403 20.12 7.87 -13.71
CA THR A 403 21.15 8.88 -13.87
C THR A 403 20.97 10.02 -12.87
N ILE A 404 21.99 10.82 -12.69
CA ILE A 404 21.91 12.01 -11.82
C ILE A 404 20.92 13.05 -12.39
N GLU A 405 20.72 13.07 -13.70
CA GLU A 405 19.73 13.91 -14.36
C GLU A 405 18.32 13.50 -13.98
N ASP A 406 18.01 12.18 -13.90
CA ASP A 406 16.72 11.67 -13.43
C ASP A 406 16.45 12.14 -11.99
N ILE A 407 17.46 12.13 -11.13
CA ILE A 407 17.34 12.60 -9.74
C ILE A 407 17.13 14.11 -9.66
N ARG A 408 17.83 14.89 -10.50
CA ARG A 408 17.63 16.33 -10.59
C ARG A 408 16.27 16.72 -11.14
N GLU A 409 15.73 15.95 -12.07
CA GLU A 409 14.38 16.12 -12.59
C GLU A 409 13.36 15.89 -11.50
N VAL A 410 13.47 14.78 -10.76
CA VAL A 410 12.63 14.52 -9.59
C VAL A 410 12.65 15.65 -8.58
N ALA A 411 13.85 16.17 -8.23
CA ALA A 411 13.98 17.28 -7.29
C ALA A 411 13.23 18.54 -7.77
N LYS A 412 13.33 18.87 -9.06
CA LYS A 412 12.62 20.02 -9.66
C LYS A 412 11.11 19.83 -9.65
N ASP A 413 10.64 18.63 -10.00
CA ASP A 413 9.22 18.30 -10.11
C ASP A 413 8.55 18.18 -8.74
N LEU A 414 9.23 17.58 -7.76
CA LEU A 414 8.66 17.33 -6.45
C LEU A 414 8.59 18.61 -5.61
N ILE A 415 9.62 19.45 -5.61
CA ILE A 415 9.76 20.58 -4.70
C ILE A 415 9.05 21.83 -5.23
N SER A 416 7.98 22.23 -4.53
CA SER A 416 7.27 23.50 -4.72
C SER A 416 6.65 23.91 -3.39
N ASP A 417 6.78 25.17 -3.00
CA ASP A 417 6.23 25.68 -1.73
C ASP A 417 4.72 25.45 -1.62
N GLU A 418 3.99 25.63 -2.73
CA GLU A 418 2.54 25.43 -2.79
C GLU A 418 2.11 23.97 -2.64
N ARG A 419 3.05 23.03 -2.71
CA ARG A 419 2.81 21.59 -2.59
C ARG A 419 3.38 20.94 -1.33
N MET A 420 3.96 21.78 -0.45
CA MET A 420 4.50 21.34 0.83
C MET A 420 3.57 21.74 1.98
N THR A 421 3.45 20.88 2.96
CA THR A 421 2.69 21.10 4.19
C THR A 421 3.44 20.55 5.39
N VAL A 422 3.10 21.02 6.57
CA VAL A 422 3.64 20.51 7.83
C VAL A 422 2.50 20.13 8.77
N CYS A 423 2.59 18.96 9.36
CA CYS A 423 1.79 18.57 10.50
C CYS A 423 2.69 18.41 11.74
N GLN A 424 2.27 18.98 12.86
CA GLN A 424 2.98 18.85 14.13
C GLN A 424 2.04 18.27 15.19
N VAL A 425 2.55 17.34 16.00
CA VAL A 425 1.89 16.91 17.23
C VAL A 425 2.69 17.44 18.40
N LEU A 426 2.09 18.35 19.17
CA LEU A 426 2.72 18.99 20.32
C LEU A 426 2.07 18.52 21.62
N PRO A 427 2.81 18.54 22.76
CA PRO A 427 2.24 18.27 24.07
C PRO A 427 1.02 19.17 24.37
N LYS A 428 0.04 18.62 25.12
CA LYS A 428 -1.12 19.37 25.62
C LYS A 428 -0.71 20.43 26.62
#